data_27ba76a01487328fa42060a213776780
#
_entry.id   27ba76a01487328fa42060a213776780
#
_cell.length_a   1.000
_cell.length_b   1.000
_cell.length_c   1.000
_cell.angle_alpha   90.00
_cell.angle_beta   90.00
_cell.angle_gamma   90.00
#
_symmetry.space_group_name_H-M   'P 1'
#
loop_
_entity.id
_entity.type
_entity.pdbx_description
1 polymer ?
#
loop_
_entity_poly.entity_id
_entity_poly.type
_entity_poly.pdbx_seq_one_letter_code
_entity_poly.pdbx_strand_id
1 'polypeptide(L)'
;IVRLIKKYRIEYVQMVPTLMQRISRMPGFRKEDLASLEVLCHTGGVCSQDLKREWLQIIPPERLYEMYAMTECIGMTSIRGDEWLRHPGSVGKMHCGRVAIRDEDGRELPHGEIGEIFMSWGDNSPRVTYKNMPPLPVDSEGFRSVGDMGYVDADGYLYFADRRSDMIVTGGENVFAAEVEMVLKKHPKVVDAVVIGLPDPDWGHRIHAIVETNASLGSKELIRFALNYLPPYKIPKSIEFTDHIPVNENGKIVRSKLIEESLAKGY
;
A
#
# COMPACT_ATOMS: atom_id res chain seq x y z
N ILE A 1 15.52 -13.02 10.80
CA ILE A 1 14.68 -13.80 9.87
C ILE A 1 15.58 -14.60 8.92
N VAL A 2 16.42 -13.96 8.07
CA VAL A 2 17.29 -14.65 7.08
C VAL A 2 18.11 -15.77 7.72
N ARG A 3 18.75 -15.50 8.89
CA ARG A 3 19.51 -16.53 9.64
C ARG A 3 18.64 -17.74 10.02
N LEU A 4 17.37 -17.51 10.38
CA LEU A 4 16.44 -18.60 10.76
C LEU A 4 16.02 -19.41 9.54
N ILE A 5 15.72 -18.74 8.41
CA ILE A 5 15.38 -19.40 7.15
C ILE A 5 16.51 -20.35 6.76
N LYS A 6 17.73 -19.88 6.74
CA LYS A 6 18.90 -20.68 6.41
C LYS A 6 19.15 -21.82 7.41
N LYS A 7 19.12 -21.50 8.72
CA LYS A 7 19.42 -22.47 9.78
C LYS A 7 18.43 -23.63 9.81
N TYR A 8 17.13 -23.32 9.68
CA TYR A 8 16.06 -24.31 9.81
C TYR A 8 15.50 -24.78 8.46
N ARG A 9 16.11 -24.34 7.33
CA ARG A 9 15.68 -24.65 5.98
C ARG A 9 14.16 -24.43 5.79
N ILE A 10 13.71 -23.24 6.21
CA ILE A 10 12.30 -22.88 6.13
C ILE A 10 11.87 -22.81 4.66
N GLU A 11 10.76 -23.44 4.34
CA GLU A 11 10.20 -23.55 2.99
C GLU A 11 9.10 -22.52 2.72
N TYR A 12 8.38 -22.08 3.75
CA TYR A 12 7.32 -21.07 3.65
C TYR A 12 7.58 -19.90 4.58
N VAL A 13 7.42 -18.69 4.04
CA VAL A 13 7.44 -17.48 4.85
C VAL A 13 6.41 -16.48 4.36
N GLN A 14 5.75 -15.84 5.31
CA GLN A 14 4.91 -14.68 5.06
C GLN A 14 5.57 -13.44 5.67
N MET A 15 5.63 -12.34 4.91
CA MET A 15 6.22 -11.11 5.39
C MET A 15 5.57 -9.87 4.79
N VAL A 16 5.77 -8.73 5.44
CA VAL A 16 5.32 -7.43 4.94
C VAL A 16 6.36 -6.82 4.00
N PRO A 17 5.96 -5.97 3.04
CA PRO A 17 6.89 -5.33 2.10
C PRO A 17 8.03 -4.55 2.76
N THR A 18 7.77 -3.89 3.89
CA THR A 18 8.81 -3.20 4.66
C THR A 18 9.94 -4.14 5.12
N LEU A 19 9.59 -5.38 5.47
CA LEU A 19 10.58 -6.38 5.85
C LEU A 19 11.37 -6.87 4.64
N MET A 20 10.71 -7.04 3.49
CA MET A 20 11.37 -7.35 2.23
C MET A 20 12.42 -6.28 1.90
N GLN A 21 12.04 -5.00 1.98
CA GLN A 21 12.94 -3.87 1.74
C GLN A 21 14.15 -3.86 2.69
N ARG A 22 13.93 -4.15 3.98
CA ARG A 22 15.02 -4.22 4.97
C ARG A 22 15.98 -5.38 4.71
N ILE A 23 15.46 -6.51 4.25
CA ILE A 23 16.29 -7.68 3.92
C ILE A 23 17.14 -7.41 2.68
N SER A 24 16.57 -6.84 1.61
CA SER A 24 17.34 -6.55 0.40
C SER A 24 18.44 -5.52 0.61
N ARG A 25 18.25 -4.60 1.59
CA ARG A 25 19.27 -3.61 1.98
C ARG A 25 20.25 -4.08 3.06
N MET A 26 20.10 -5.30 3.57
CA MET A 26 20.93 -5.82 4.66
C MET A 26 22.36 -6.08 4.19
N PRO A 27 23.40 -5.53 4.85
CA PRO A 27 24.79 -5.82 4.52
C PRO A 27 25.08 -7.33 4.53
N GLY A 28 25.68 -7.83 3.46
CA GLY A 28 26.05 -9.25 3.33
C GLY A 28 24.90 -10.20 3.01
N PHE A 29 23.69 -9.71 2.75
CA PHE A 29 22.58 -10.52 2.26
C PHE A 29 22.90 -11.09 0.87
N ARG A 30 22.60 -12.35 0.68
CA ARG A 30 22.70 -13.05 -0.62
C ARG A 30 21.44 -13.85 -0.86
N LYS A 31 21.01 -13.93 -2.13
CA LYS A 31 19.80 -14.69 -2.50
C LYS A 31 19.88 -16.18 -2.11
N GLU A 32 21.10 -16.74 -2.07
CA GLU A 32 21.33 -18.13 -1.64
C GLU A 32 20.96 -18.37 -0.18
N ASP A 33 20.88 -17.31 0.64
CA ASP A 33 20.43 -17.42 2.04
C ASP A 33 18.94 -17.74 2.16
N LEU A 34 18.18 -17.57 1.06
CA LEU A 34 16.76 -17.91 0.93
C LEU A 34 16.50 -19.15 0.07
N ALA A 35 17.52 -19.91 -0.30
CA ALA A 35 17.42 -21.03 -1.25
C ALA A 35 16.45 -22.15 -0.83
N SER A 36 16.14 -22.27 0.46
CA SER A 36 15.17 -23.24 0.96
C SER A 36 13.70 -22.83 0.79
N LEU A 37 13.44 -21.55 0.46
CA LEU A 37 12.06 -21.07 0.30
C LEU A 37 11.42 -21.64 -0.96
N GLU A 38 10.35 -22.39 -0.77
CA GLU A 38 9.45 -22.84 -1.82
C GLU A 38 8.32 -21.84 -2.07
N VAL A 39 7.91 -21.12 -1.03
CA VAL A 39 6.90 -20.07 -1.12
C VAL A 39 7.30 -18.88 -0.24
N LEU A 40 7.34 -17.72 -0.86
CA LEU A 40 7.33 -16.43 -0.18
C LEU A 40 6.03 -15.72 -0.49
N CYS A 41 5.23 -15.45 0.53
CA CYS A 41 4.00 -14.68 0.42
C CYS A 41 4.19 -13.31 1.08
N HIS A 42 3.92 -12.22 0.36
CA HIS A 42 3.87 -10.92 1.01
C HIS A 42 2.43 -10.37 1.05
N THR A 43 2.14 -9.64 2.13
CA THR A 43 0.83 -9.07 2.42
C THR A 43 0.93 -7.99 3.50
N GLY A 44 -0.18 -7.35 3.83
CA GLY A 44 -0.30 -6.44 4.97
C GLY A 44 0.28 -5.05 4.75
N GLY A 45 0.63 -4.70 3.52
CA GLY A 45 1.08 -3.36 3.12
C GLY A 45 1.27 -3.26 1.61
N VAL A 46 1.32 -2.03 1.11
CA VAL A 46 1.56 -1.76 -0.31
C VAL A 46 2.99 -2.15 -0.68
N CYS A 47 3.14 -3.00 -1.68
CA CYS A 47 4.43 -3.35 -2.25
C CYS A 47 4.67 -2.51 -3.51
N SER A 48 5.72 -1.67 -3.49
CA SER A 48 6.05 -0.91 -4.69
C SER A 48 6.46 -1.86 -5.82
N GLN A 49 6.17 -1.45 -7.06
CA GLN A 49 6.53 -2.26 -8.24
C GLN A 49 8.04 -2.49 -8.33
N ASP A 50 8.85 -1.50 -7.91
CA ASP A 50 10.31 -1.62 -7.94
C ASP A 50 10.81 -2.66 -6.94
N LEU A 51 10.30 -2.64 -5.70
CA LEU A 51 10.61 -3.66 -4.70
C LEU A 51 10.17 -5.06 -5.17
N LYS A 52 8.97 -5.16 -5.75
CA LYS A 52 8.48 -6.42 -6.30
C LYS A 52 9.39 -6.95 -7.41
N ARG A 53 9.82 -6.07 -8.36
CA ARG A 53 10.76 -6.46 -9.44
C ARG A 53 12.11 -6.89 -8.89
N GLU A 54 12.63 -6.21 -7.86
CA GLU A 54 13.86 -6.59 -7.18
C GLU A 54 13.74 -8.01 -6.60
N TRP A 55 12.65 -8.29 -5.89
CA TRP A 55 12.44 -9.60 -5.27
C TRP A 55 12.19 -10.73 -6.28
N LEU A 56 11.65 -10.42 -7.45
CA LEU A 56 11.53 -11.37 -8.56
C LEU A 56 12.90 -11.78 -9.18
N GLN A 57 14.00 -11.05 -8.85
CA GLN A 57 15.38 -11.47 -9.17
C GLN A 57 16.01 -12.33 -8.06
N ILE A 58 15.40 -12.33 -6.87
CA ILE A 58 15.88 -13.06 -5.68
C ILE A 58 15.14 -14.40 -5.57
N ILE A 59 13.83 -14.37 -5.67
CA ILE A 59 12.94 -15.55 -5.58
C ILE A 59 12.36 -15.83 -6.97
N PRO A 60 12.37 -17.09 -7.46
CA PRO A 60 11.70 -17.46 -8.70
C PRO A 60 10.25 -16.95 -8.73
N PRO A 61 9.78 -16.37 -9.86
CA PRO A 61 8.46 -15.76 -9.93
C PRO A 61 7.32 -16.68 -9.52
N GLU A 62 7.41 -17.97 -9.80
CA GLU A 62 6.42 -18.98 -9.43
C GLU A 62 6.37 -19.31 -7.93
N ARG A 63 7.36 -18.83 -7.15
CA ARG A 63 7.44 -19.01 -5.69
C ARG A 63 7.11 -17.73 -4.92
N LEU A 64 6.95 -16.58 -5.61
CA LEU A 64 6.60 -15.32 -5.00
C LEU A 64 5.10 -15.05 -5.15
N TYR A 65 4.42 -14.84 -4.05
CA TYR A 65 2.98 -14.55 -4.00
C TYR A 65 2.71 -13.22 -3.31
N GLU A 66 1.70 -12.52 -3.79
CA GLU A 66 1.09 -11.40 -3.09
C GLU A 66 -0.34 -11.77 -2.74
N MET A 67 -0.74 -11.43 -1.51
CA MET A 67 -2.13 -11.54 -1.05
C MET A 67 -2.64 -10.18 -0.60
N TYR A 68 -3.81 -9.82 -1.09
CA TYR A 68 -4.58 -8.69 -0.57
C TYR A 68 -5.82 -9.24 0.13
N ALA A 69 -5.91 -8.95 1.41
CA ALA A 69 -7.00 -9.35 2.29
C ALA A 69 -7.08 -8.42 3.49
N MET A 70 -8.20 -8.44 4.20
CA MET A 70 -8.43 -7.70 5.43
C MET A 70 -8.74 -8.67 6.58
N THR A 71 -8.50 -8.20 7.81
CA THR A 71 -8.76 -8.96 9.04
C THR A 71 -10.22 -9.39 9.17
N GLU A 72 -11.11 -8.61 8.60
CA GLU A 72 -12.57 -8.83 8.58
C GLU A 72 -12.97 -10.04 7.72
N CYS A 73 -12.02 -10.63 6.97
CA CYS A 73 -12.25 -11.81 6.14
C CYS A 73 -13.46 -11.66 5.19
N ILE A 74 -13.58 -10.52 4.52
CA ILE A 74 -14.70 -10.24 3.60
C ILE A 74 -14.45 -10.81 2.21
N GLY A 75 -13.20 -10.96 1.84
CA GLY A 75 -12.73 -11.49 0.58
C GLY A 75 -11.21 -11.55 0.55
N MET A 76 -10.65 -12.18 -0.47
CA MET A 76 -9.21 -12.28 -0.65
C MET A 76 -8.86 -12.38 -2.13
N THR A 77 -7.85 -11.60 -2.55
CA THR A 77 -7.18 -11.80 -3.84
C THR A 77 -5.80 -12.41 -3.64
N SER A 78 -5.29 -13.02 -4.68
CA SER A 78 -3.90 -13.46 -4.74
C SER A 78 -3.35 -13.36 -6.16
N ILE A 79 -2.04 -13.14 -6.26
CA ILE A 79 -1.32 -13.15 -7.54
C ILE A 79 0.06 -13.76 -7.35
N ARG A 80 0.45 -14.62 -8.29
CA ARG A 80 1.78 -15.19 -8.36
C ARG A 80 2.71 -14.26 -9.14
N GLY A 81 4.00 -14.33 -8.88
CA GLY A 81 4.98 -13.40 -9.46
C GLY A 81 5.07 -13.44 -10.99
N ASP A 82 4.94 -14.63 -11.61
CA ASP A 82 4.92 -14.77 -13.07
C ASP A 82 3.64 -14.20 -13.71
N GLU A 83 2.53 -14.26 -13.00
CA GLU A 83 1.27 -13.64 -13.38
C GLU A 83 1.35 -12.11 -13.19
N TRP A 84 1.94 -11.67 -12.08
CA TRP A 84 2.16 -10.25 -11.80
C TRP A 84 3.05 -9.55 -12.85
N LEU A 85 4.01 -10.25 -13.45
CA LEU A 85 4.82 -9.70 -14.54
C LEU A 85 3.99 -9.28 -15.76
N ARG A 86 2.82 -9.90 -15.96
CA ARG A 86 1.85 -9.54 -17.01
C ARG A 86 0.87 -8.47 -16.55
N HIS A 87 0.64 -8.35 -15.24
CA HIS A 87 -0.29 -7.40 -14.62
C HIS A 87 0.42 -6.58 -13.51
N PRO A 88 1.45 -5.76 -13.86
CA PRO A 88 2.25 -5.05 -12.87
C PRO A 88 1.41 -4.06 -12.05
N GLY A 89 1.52 -4.13 -10.72
CA GLY A 89 0.77 -3.30 -9.79
C GLY A 89 -0.55 -3.90 -9.30
N SER A 90 -1.00 -5.01 -9.91
CA SER A 90 -2.18 -5.72 -9.45
C SER A 90 -1.91 -6.46 -8.14
N VAL A 91 -2.94 -6.54 -7.29
CA VAL A 91 -3.01 -7.40 -6.11
C VAL A 91 -3.70 -8.74 -6.39
N GLY A 92 -3.99 -9.03 -7.68
CA GLY A 92 -4.48 -10.30 -8.17
C GLY A 92 -5.98 -10.37 -8.40
N LYS A 93 -6.45 -11.58 -8.69
CA LYS A 93 -7.86 -11.91 -8.85
C LYS A 93 -8.46 -12.41 -7.55
N MET A 94 -9.78 -12.32 -7.44
CA MET A 94 -10.49 -12.91 -6.30
C MET A 94 -10.17 -14.40 -6.22
N HIS A 95 -9.53 -14.80 -5.14
CA HIS A 95 -9.31 -16.18 -4.76
C HIS A 95 -10.52 -16.72 -3.99
N CYS A 96 -11.08 -15.88 -3.13
CA CYS A 96 -12.27 -16.17 -2.35
C CYS A 96 -13.22 -14.96 -2.35
N GLY A 97 -14.50 -15.20 -2.62
CA GLY A 97 -15.53 -14.17 -2.64
C GLY A 97 -15.70 -13.47 -3.99
N ARG A 98 -16.34 -12.31 -3.95
CA ARG A 98 -16.61 -11.43 -5.09
C ARG A 98 -16.11 -10.02 -4.78
N VAL A 99 -15.80 -9.23 -5.81
CA VAL A 99 -15.43 -7.81 -5.72
C VAL A 99 -16.35 -6.98 -6.59
N ALA A 100 -16.70 -5.79 -6.13
CA ALA A 100 -17.34 -4.73 -6.90
C ALA A 100 -16.62 -3.41 -6.61
N ILE A 101 -16.50 -2.56 -7.63
CA ILE A 101 -15.95 -1.21 -7.49
C ILE A 101 -17.13 -0.24 -7.62
N ARG A 102 -17.30 0.66 -6.64
CA ARG A 102 -18.47 1.53 -6.62
C ARG A 102 -18.09 3.01 -6.47
N ASP A 103 -18.93 3.87 -7.04
CA ASP A 103 -18.86 5.31 -6.86
C ASP A 103 -19.42 5.74 -5.49
N GLU A 104 -19.45 7.06 -5.25
CA GLU A 104 -20.00 7.65 -4.01
C GLU A 104 -21.53 7.46 -3.86
N ASP A 105 -22.24 7.24 -4.96
CA ASP A 105 -23.68 6.93 -4.98
C ASP A 105 -23.97 5.43 -4.79
N GLY A 106 -22.91 4.59 -4.68
CA GLY A 106 -23.02 3.14 -4.53
C GLY A 106 -23.26 2.38 -5.85
N ARG A 107 -23.15 3.04 -7.01
CA ARG A 107 -23.31 2.39 -8.32
C ARG A 107 -22.01 1.70 -8.70
N GLU A 108 -22.13 0.52 -9.29
CA GLU A 108 -20.96 -0.22 -9.78
C GLU A 108 -20.33 0.49 -10.98
N LEU A 109 -19.01 0.67 -10.92
CA LEU A 109 -18.22 1.34 -11.94
C LEU A 109 -17.73 0.35 -13.01
N PRO A 110 -17.55 0.80 -14.27
CA PRO A 110 -16.93 0.03 -15.33
C PRO A 110 -15.49 -0.38 -14.99
N HIS A 111 -15.01 -1.40 -15.67
CA HIS A 111 -13.60 -1.83 -15.55
C HIS A 111 -12.65 -0.67 -15.90
N GLY A 112 -11.60 -0.52 -15.08
CA GLY A 112 -10.57 0.51 -15.22
C GLY A 112 -10.88 1.83 -14.50
N GLU A 113 -12.09 2.03 -14.03
CA GLU A 113 -12.46 3.21 -13.25
C GLU A 113 -12.19 3.00 -11.77
N ILE A 114 -11.58 4.01 -11.11
CA ILE A 114 -11.25 3.97 -9.70
C ILE A 114 -12.47 4.33 -8.87
N GLY A 115 -12.82 3.46 -7.93
CA GLY A 115 -13.86 3.65 -6.93
C GLY A 115 -13.54 2.94 -5.63
N GLU A 116 -14.51 2.93 -4.73
CA GLU A 116 -14.40 2.21 -3.48
C GLU A 116 -14.53 0.70 -3.70
N ILE A 117 -13.62 -0.06 -3.08
CA ILE A 117 -13.60 -1.52 -3.19
C ILE A 117 -14.61 -2.10 -2.21
N PHE A 118 -15.55 -2.86 -2.73
CA PHE A 118 -16.51 -3.66 -1.99
C PHE A 118 -16.22 -5.14 -2.21
N MET A 119 -16.32 -5.94 -1.15
CA MET A 119 -16.16 -7.38 -1.25
C MET A 119 -17.30 -8.13 -0.57
N SER A 120 -17.52 -9.36 -1.03
CA SER A 120 -18.56 -10.25 -0.49
C SER A 120 -18.12 -11.71 -0.59
N TRP A 121 -18.35 -12.49 0.47
CA TRP A 121 -18.22 -13.97 0.42
C TRP A 121 -19.38 -14.66 -0.27
N GLY A 122 -20.42 -13.92 -0.64
CA GLY A 122 -21.65 -14.47 -1.22
C GLY A 122 -22.72 -14.85 -0.21
N ASP A 123 -22.46 -14.64 1.09
CA ASP A 123 -23.45 -14.72 2.15
C ASP A 123 -23.44 -13.43 2.98
N ASN A 124 -24.52 -13.19 3.73
CA ASN A 124 -24.67 -12.00 4.56
C ASN A 124 -24.14 -12.18 6.00
N SER A 125 -23.61 -13.36 6.32
CA SER A 125 -23.13 -13.66 7.66
C SER A 125 -21.83 -12.92 7.96
N PRO A 126 -21.75 -12.16 9.06
CA PRO A 126 -20.49 -11.58 9.49
C PRO A 126 -19.56 -12.69 9.97
N ARG A 127 -18.38 -12.82 9.32
CA ARG A 127 -17.35 -13.78 9.74
C ARG A 127 -16.53 -13.28 10.92
N VAL A 128 -16.50 -11.95 11.07
CA VAL A 128 -15.84 -11.24 12.17
C VAL A 128 -16.77 -10.17 12.69
N THR A 129 -16.79 -9.99 13.98
CA THR A 129 -17.51 -8.92 14.67
C THR A 129 -16.54 -8.09 15.49
N TYR A 130 -16.74 -6.79 15.50
CA TYR A 130 -15.97 -5.91 16.36
C TYR A 130 -16.48 -5.98 17.79
N LYS A 131 -15.57 -6.01 18.74
CA LYS A 131 -15.92 -5.85 20.16
C LYS A 131 -16.28 -4.38 20.41
N ASN A 132 -17.47 -4.12 20.95
CA ASN A 132 -17.95 -2.77 21.28
C ASN A 132 -18.18 -1.82 20.10
N MET A 133 -18.28 -2.34 18.87
CA MET A 133 -18.66 -1.57 17.68
C MET A 133 -19.72 -2.32 16.88
N PRO A 134 -20.57 -1.61 16.11
CA PRO A 134 -21.52 -2.26 15.22
C PRO A 134 -20.75 -3.06 14.14
N PRO A 135 -21.38 -4.11 13.59
CA PRO A 135 -20.81 -4.82 12.44
C PRO A 135 -20.67 -3.88 11.24
N LEU A 136 -19.75 -4.22 10.33
CA LEU A 136 -19.62 -3.50 9.06
C LEU A 136 -20.97 -3.52 8.33
N PRO A 137 -21.40 -2.35 7.80
CA PRO A 137 -22.60 -2.29 6.97
C PRO A 137 -22.52 -3.29 5.80
N VAL A 138 -23.62 -3.93 5.51
CA VAL A 138 -23.78 -4.83 4.37
C VAL A 138 -24.90 -4.28 3.48
N ASP A 139 -24.68 -4.24 2.18
CA ASP A 139 -25.72 -3.85 1.22
C ASP A 139 -26.70 -4.99 0.92
N SER A 140 -27.70 -4.71 0.07
CA SER A 140 -28.72 -5.69 -0.33
C SER A 140 -28.17 -6.90 -1.10
N GLU A 141 -26.96 -6.77 -1.67
CA GLU A 141 -26.29 -7.82 -2.46
C GLU A 141 -25.24 -8.61 -1.65
N GLY A 142 -25.08 -8.27 -0.37
CA GLY A 142 -24.12 -8.92 0.52
C GLY A 142 -22.71 -8.37 0.46
N PHE A 143 -22.50 -7.22 -0.18
CA PHE A 143 -21.19 -6.56 -0.22
C PHE A 143 -20.96 -5.64 0.99
N ARG A 144 -19.71 -5.53 1.37
CA ARG A 144 -19.22 -4.61 2.41
C ARG A 144 -18.05 -3.82 1.88
N SER A 145 -18.01 -2.53 2.22
CA SER A 145 -16.81 -1.73 1.98
C SER A 145 -15.63 -2.30 2.75
N VAL A 146 -14.49 -2.36 2.09
CA VAL A 146 -13.20 -2.71 2.72
C VAL A 146 -12.42 -1.47 3.16
N GLY A 147 -12.95 -0.26 2.85
CA GLY A 147 -12.31 1.02 3.18
C GLY A 147 -11.12 1.38 2.31
N ASP A 148 -10.96 0.70 1.19
CA ASP A 148 -9.89 0.90 0.22
C ASP A 148 -10.47 1.39 -1.13
N MET A 149 -9.65 2.09 -1.90
CA MET A 149 -9.94 2.55 -3.26
C MET A 149 -9.14 1.73 -4.26
N GLY A 150 -9.72 1.49 -5.44
CA GLY A 150 -9.05 0.72 -6.48
C GLY A 150 -9.92 0.52 -7.71
N TYR A 151 -9.47 -0.32 -8.62
CA TYR A 151 -10.23 -0.69 -9.82
C TYR A 151 -9.98 -2.14 -10.20
N VAL A 152 -10.87 -2.69 -11.00
CA VAL A 152 -10.70 -4.01 -11.63
C VAL A 152 -10.48 -3.79 -13.12
N ASP A 153 -9.46 -4.41 -13.71
CA ASP A 153 -9.22 -4.34 -15.15
C ASP A 153 -10.15 -5.29 -15.94
N ALA A 154 -10.10 -5.20 -17.28
CA ALA A 154 -10.91 -6.04 -18.18
C ALA A 154 -10.64 -7.53 -18.03
N ASP A 155 -9.47 -7.92 -17.53
CA ASP A 155 -9.08 -9.30 -17.28
C ASP A 155 -9.48 -9.79 -15.88
N GLY A 156 -10.10 -8.92 -15.06
CA GLY A 156 -10.59 -9.23 -13.72
C GLY A 156 -9.53 -9.15 -12.62
N TYR A 157 -8.41 -8.48 -12.87
CA TYR A 157 -7.38 -8.19 -11.86
C TYR A 157 -7.72 -6.94 -11.07
N LEU A 158 -7.62 -7.04 -9.75
CA LEU A 158 -7.81 -5.92 -8.84
C LEU A 158 -6.51 -5.14 -8.68
N TYR A 159 -6.62 -3.82 -8.74
CA TYR A 159 -5.55 -2.86 -8.48
C TYR A 159 -5.94 -2.01 -7.29
N PHE A 160 -5.10 -2.03 -6.26
CA PHE A 160 -5.23 -1.16 -5.10
C PHE A 160 -4.66 0.21 -5.42
N ALA A 161 -5.41 1.28 -5.16
CA ALA A 161 -4.96 2.66 -5.32
C ALA A 161 -4.51 3.28 -4.00
N ASP A 162 -5.37 3.29 -2.99
CA ASP A 162 -5.07 3.81 -1.65
C ASP A 162 -6.17 3.39 -0.65
N ARG A 163 -6.01 3.77 0.63
CA ARG A 163 -7.11 3.76 1.59
C ARG A 163 -8.00 4.97 1.37
N ARG A 164 -9.31 4.78 1.48
CA ARG A 164 -10.26 5.88 1.41
C ARG A 164 -9.99 6.95 2.48
N SER A 165 -9.60 6.52 3.69
CA SER A 165 -9.23 7.41 4.79
C SER A 165 -7.95 8.22 4.57
N ASP A 166 -7.07 7.75 3.70
CA ASP A 166 -5.75 8.34 3.45
C ASP A 166 -5.74 9.20 2.18
N MET A 167 -6.83 9.19 1.42
CA MET A 167 -7.04 10.05 0.25
C MET A 167 -7.12 11.51 0.69
N ILE A 168 -6.35 12.36 0.03
CA ILE A 168 -6.25 13.79 0.33
C ILE A 168 -7.08 14.56 -0.69
N VAL A 169 -8.13 15.25 -0.23
CA VAL A 169 -8.90 16.15 -1.10
C VAL A 169 -8.27 17.54 -1.03
N THR A 170 -7.63 17.97 -2.10
CA THR A 170 -6.90 19.24 -2.21
C THR A 170 -7.41 20.04 -3.39
N GLY A 171 -8.04 21.21 -3.14
CA GLY A 171 -8.57 22.06 -4.20
C GLY A 171 -9.65 21.38 -5.06
N GLY A 172 -10.39 20.42 -4.51
CA GLY A 172 -11.39 19.64 -5.24
C GLY A 172 -10.84 18.41 -5.99
N GLU A 173 -9.53 18.20 -5.96
CA GLU A 173 -8.89 17.04 -6.59
C GLU A 173 -8.61 15.94 -5.55
N ASN A 174 -8.87 14.69 -5.93
CA ASN A 174 -8.56 13.53 -5.11
C ASN A 174 -7.10 13.09 -5.36
N VAL A 175 -6.28 13.13 -4.32
CA VAL A 175 -4.88 12.71 -4.38
C VAL A 175 -4.68 11.49 -3.48
N PHE A 176 -4.22 10.42 -4.08
CA PHE A 176 -3.85 9.21 -3.35
C PHE A 176 -2.46 9.38 -2.73
N ALA A 177 -2.41 9.32 -1.41
CA ALA A 177 -1.16 9.47 -0.65
C ALA A 177 -0.11 8.44 -1.10
N ALA A 178 -0.54 7.19 -1.31
CA ALA A 178 0.33 6.09 -1.74
C ALA A 178 1.00 6.35 -3.10
N GLU A 179 0.33 7.01 -4.05
CA GLU A 179 0.91 7.37 -5.36
C GLU A 179 2.08 8.35 -5.18
N VAL A 180 1.89 9.36 -4.35
CA VAL A 180 2.93 10.36 -4.07
C VAL A 180 4.10 9.73 -3.32
N GLU A 181 3.82 8.92 -2.29
CA GLU A 181 4.83 8.16 -1.54
C GLU A 181 5.70 7.29 -2.44
N MET A 182 5.08 6.53 -3.36
CA MET A 182 5.81 5.69 -4.31
C MET A 182 6.76 6.49 -5.19
N VAL A 183 6.37 7.69 -5.62
CA VAL A 183 7.25 8.55 -6.41
C VAL A 183 8.40 9.10 -5.57
N LEU A 184 8.13 9.60 -4.35
CA LEU A 184 9.18 10.12 -3.48
C LEU A 184 10.23 9.04 -3.13
N LYS A 185 9.79 7.81 -2.90
CA LYS A 185 10.66 6.64 -2.60
C LYS A 185 11.57 6.21 -3.77
N LYS A 186 11.29 6.63 -5.01
CA LYS A 186 12.19 6.41 -6.14
C LYS A 186 13.45 7.27 -6.08
N HIS A 187 13.44 8.34 -5.28
CA HIS A 187 14.61 9.20 -5.16
C HIS A 187 15.71 8.46 -4.37
N PRO A 188 16.98 8.40 -4.89
CA PRO A 188 18.03 7.55 -4.30
C PRO A 188 18.44 7.91 -2.87
N LYS A 189 18.17 9.15 -2.44
CA LYS A 189 18.44 9.62 -1.06
C LYS A 189 17.26 9.42 -0.11
N VAL A 190 16.10 8.97 -0.58
CA VAL A 190 14.92 8.71 0.25
C VAL A 190 14.94 7.26 0.73
N VAL A 191 14.87 7.07 2.03
CA VAL A 191 14.79 5.75 2.67
C VAL A 191 13.34 5.30 2.74
N ASP A 192 12.46 6.20 3.21
CA ASP A 192 11.01 6.00 3.24
C ASP A 192 10.30 7.35 3.16
N ALA A 193 9.02 7.36 2.82
CA ALA A 193 8.19 8.55 2.76
C ALA A 193 6.75 8.23 3.14
N VAL A 194 6.13 9.12 3.88
CA VAL A 194 4.71 9.12 4.23
C VAL A 194 4.09 10.44 3.82
N VAL A 195 2.93 10.38 3.20
CA VAL A 195 2.19 11.55 2.76
C VAL A 195 0.88 11.65 3.51
N ILE A 196 0.59 12.85 4.01
CA ILE A 196 -0.61 13.16 4.78
C ILE A 196 -1.26 14.45 4.28
N GLY A 197 -2.56 14.58 4.49
CA GLY A 197 -3.28 15.84 4.28
C GLY A 197 -3.24 16.68 5.56
N LEU A 198 -2.67 17.89 5.48
CA LEU A 198 -2.78 18.86 6.56
C LEU A 198 -3.84 19.92 6.21
N PRO A 199 -4.61 20.43 7.18
CA PRO A 199 -5.58 21.50 6.95
C PRO A 199 -4.94 22.71 6.24
N ASP A 200 -5.65 23.25 5.26
CA ASP A 200 -5.21 24.40 4.48
C ASP A 200 -6.41 25.30 4.17
N PRO A 201 -6.33 26.61 4.45
CA PRO A 201 -7.47 27.52 4.29
C PRO A 201 -7.91 27.71 2.84
N ASP A 202 -6.99 27.57 1.87
CA ASP A 202 -7.26 27.80 0.44
C ASP A 202 -7.66 26.51 -0.28
N TRP A 203 -7.13 25.37 0.15
CA TRP A 203 -7.24 24.08 -0.56
C TRP A 203 -8.05 23.03 0.20
N GLY A 204 -8.56 23.36 1.40
CA GLY A 204 -9.15 22.38 2.33
C GLY A 204 -8.08 21.54 3.01
N HIS A 205 -7.28 20.81 2.22
CA HIS A 205 -6.07 20.15 2.69
C HIS A 205 -4.92 20.42 1.73
N ARG A 206 -3.70 20.56 2.27
CA ARG A 206 -2.47 20.54 1.50
C ARG A 206 -1.75 19.21 1.66
N ILE A 207 -1.09 18.80 0.62
CA ILE A 207 -0.25 17.60 0.64
C ILE A 207 1.02 17.91 1.42
N HIS A 208 1.28 17.14 2.48
CA HIS A 208 2.49 17.21 3.29
C HIS A 208 3.23 15.88 3.26
N ALA A 209 4.54 15.91 2.99
CA ALA A 209 5.38 14.72 2.97
C ALA A 209 6.32 14.69 4.17
N ILE A 210 6.37 13.55 4.87
CA ILE A 210 7.37 13.23 5.89
C ILE A 210 8.34 12.25 5.25
N VAL A 211 9.61 12.63 5.16
CA VAL A 211 10.62 11.92 4.36
C VAL A 211 11.75 11.46 5.25
N GLU A 212 11.92 10.15 5.32
CA GLU A 212 13.07 9.54 5.98
C GLU A 212 14.28 9.56 5.04
N THR A 213 15.38 10.16 5.50
CA THR A 213 16.62 10.23 4.73
C THR A 213 17.84 10.18 5.66
N ASN A 214 18.89 9.51 5.21
CA ASN A 214 20.20 9.48 5.85
C ASN A 214 21.27 10.31 5.11
N ALA A 215 20.82 11.12 4.14
CA ALA A 215 21.68 11.93 3.28
C ALA A 215 21.19 13.39 3.24
N SER A 216 22.07 14.31 2.90
CA SER A 216 21.67 15.71 2.66
C SER A 216 20.73 15.76 1.45
N LEU A 217 19.48 16.13 1.70
CA LEU A 217 18.41 16.25 0.72
C LEU A 217 17.61 17.52 1.00
N GLY A 218 17.44 18.37 -0.01
CA GLY A 218 16.64 19.60 0.11
C GLY A 218 15.24 19.44 -0.47
N SER A 219 14.24 20.13 0.10
CA SER A 219 12.85 20.08 -0.39
C SER A 219 12.76 20.47 -1.87
N LYS A 220 13.52 21.47 -2.33
CA LYS A 220 13.53 21.88 -3.75
C LYS A 220 14.05 20.77 -4.69
N GLU A 221 15.05 19.99 -4.25
CA GLU A 221 15.59 18.85 -5.00
C GLU A 221 14.53 17.77 -5.16
N LEU A 222 13.87 17.40 -4.05
CA LEU A 222 12.85 16.35 -4.04
C LEU A 222 11.58 16.75 -4.81
N ILE A 223 11.13 18.00 -4.70
CA ILE A 223 10.00 18.54 -5.47
C ILE A 223 10.31 18.48 -6.97
N ARG A 224 11.51 18.94 -7.39
CA ARG A 224 11.92 18.90 -8.80
C ARG A 224 11.96 17.45 -9.32
N PHE A 225 12.41 16.52 -8.51
CA PHE A 225 12.40 15.10 -8.86
C PHE A 225 10.97 14.60 -9.04
N ALA A 226 10.07 14.88 -8.09
CA ALA A 226 8.67 14.44 -8.14
C ALA A 226 7.90 14.99 -9.34
N LEU A 227 8.19 16.22 -9.78
CA LEU A 227 7.59 16.84 -10.97
C LEU A 227 7.86 16.09 -12.30
N ASN A 228 8.86 15.19 -12.35
CA ASN A 228 9.08 14.33 -13.52
C ASN A 228 8.07 13.18 -13.61
N TYR A 229 7.31 12.92 -12.54
CA TYR A 229 6.42 11.75 -12.43
C TYR A 229 4.99 12.11 -12.06
N LEU A 230 4.78 13.27 -11.42
CA LEU A 230 3.49 13.70 -10.89
C LEU A 230 3.07 15.04 -11.47
N PRO A 231 1.77 15.24 -11.72
CA PRO A 231 1.25 16.55 -12.09
C PRO A 231 1.37 17.52 -10.90
N PRO A 232 1.42 18.85 -11.16
CA PRO A 232 1.69 19.87 -10.14
C PRO A 232 0.76 19.82 -8.91
N TYR A 233 -0.51 19.48 -9.09
CA TYR A 233 -1.48 19.43 -7.99
C TYR A 233 -1.22 18.30 -6.98
N LYS A 234 -0.49 17.24 -7.39
CA LYS A 234 -0.08 16.12 -6.53
C LYS A 234 1.25 16.34 -5.80
N ILE A 235 1.94 17.44 -6.09
CA ILE A 235 3.25 17.71 -5.47
C ILE A 235 3.06 18.18 -4.03
N PRO A 236 3.81 17.63 -3.05
CA PRO A 236 3.79 18.10 -1.68
C PRO A 236 4.10 19.59 -1.58
N LYS A 237 3.23 20.36 -0.88
CA LYS A 237 3.43 21.78 -0.62
C LYS A 237 4.37 22.05 0.54
N SER A 238 4.54 21.06 1.41
CA SER A 238 5.51 21.09 2.51
C SER A 238 6.15 19.73 2.70
N ILE A 239 7.42 19.71 3.09
CA ILE A 239 8.21 18.49 3.31
C ILE A 239 8.91 18.62 4.66
N GLU A 240 8.71 17.62 5.49
CA GLU A 240 9.45 17.41 6.74
C GLU A 240 10.48 16.30 6.51
N PHE A 241 11.73 16.52 6.92
CA PHE A 241 12.78 15.51 6.90
C PHE A 241 12.99 14.94 8.28
N THR A 242 13.15 13.62 8.35
CA THR A 242 13.40 12.87 9.58
C THR A 242 14.43 11.77 9.36
N ASP A 243 15.10 11.37 10.44
CA ASP A 243 15.99 10.21 10.43
C ASP A 243 15.22 8.89 10.55
N HIS A 244 13.96 8.94 11.02
CA HIS A 244 13.11 7.76 11.17
C HIS A 244 11.63 8.11 11.17
N ILE A 245 10.84 7.39 10.37
CA ILE A 245 9.38 7.46 10.39
C ILE A 245 8.86 6.49 11.45
N PRO A 246 8.07 6.97 12.45
CA PRO A 246 7.58 6.13 13.52
C PRO A 246 6.55 5.10 13.02
N VAL A 247 6.67 3.88 13.51
CA VAL A 247 5.73 2.79 13.28
C VAL A 247 5.20 2.25 14.61
N ASN A 248 4.00 1.70 14.62
CA ASN A 248 3.46 1.02 15.78
C ASN A 248 4.12 -0.36 16.04
N GLU A 249 3.72 -1.04 17.09
CA GLU A 249 4.24 -2.37 17.46
C GLU A 249 4.09 -3.42 16.35
N ASN A 250 3.12 -3.25 15.47
CA ASN A 250 2.87 -4.12 14.31
C ASN A 250 3.65 -3.69 13.05
N GLY A 251 4.53 -2.67 13.15
CA GLY A 251 5.29 -2.13 12.03
C GLY A 251 4.47 -1.28 11.04
N LYS A 252 3.27 -0.83 11.44
CA LYS A 252 2.38 0.00 10.62
C LYS A 252 2.51 1.48 10.98
N ILE A 253 2.44 2.34 9.98
CA ILE A 253 2.39 3.80 10.12
C ILE A 253 1.00 4.19 10.61
N VAL A 254 0.95 5.08 11.62
CA VAL A 254 -0.30 5.66 12.17
C VAL A 254 -0.39 7.11 11.71
N ARG A 255 -1.07 7.34 10.57
CA ARG A 255 -1.14 8.67 9.93
C ARG A 255 -1.78 9.73 10.81
N SER A 256 -2.82 9.40 11.57
CA SER A 256 -3.46 10.35 12.50
C SER A 256 -2.47 10.96 13.50
N LYS A 257 -1.57 10.14 14.05
CA LYS A 257 -0.52 10.62 14.96
C LYS A 257 0.48 11.53 14.24
N LEU A 258 0.86 11.20 13.01
CA LEU A 258 1.75 12.03 12.21
C LEU A 258 1.13 13.39 11.88
N ILE A 259 -0.18 13.45 11.61
CA ILE A 259 -0.92 14.68 11.40
C ILE A 259 -0.84 15.55 12.66
N GLU A 260 -1.15 15.00 13.83
CA GLU A 260 -1.07 15.71 15.12
C GLU A 260 0.34 16.25 15.39
N GLU A 261 1.37 15.43 15.18
CA GLU A 261 2.77 15.80 15.39
C GLU A 261 3.24 16.90 14.41
N SER A 262 2.85 16.82 13.14
CA SER A 262 3.22 17.83 12.13
C SER A 262 2.54 19.17 12.41
N LEU A 263 1.27 19.15 12.82
CA LEU A 263 0.56 20.36 13.25
C LEU A 263 1.20 21.00 14.49
N ALA A 264 1.62 20.19 15.47
CA ALA A 264 2.31 20.67 16.67
C ALA A 264 3.68 21.29 16.36
N LYS A 265 4.35 20.87 15.28
CA LYS A 265 5.61 21.45 14.77
C LYS A 265 5.41 22.72 13.94
N GLY A 266 4.16 23.11 13.65
CA GLY A 266 3.83 24.33 12.91
C GLY A 266 3.83 24.15 11.38
N TYR A 267 3.77 22.92 10.91
CA TYR A 267 3.53 22.64 9.49
C TYR A 267 2.08 22.90 9.11
#